data_50b4b6dc107d97b6ba1eb4b4e5226d36
#
_entry.id   50b4b6dc107d97b6ba1eb4b4e5226d36
#
_cell.length_a   1.000
_cell.length_b   1.000
_cell.length_c   1.000
_cell.angle_alpha   90.00
_cell.angle_beta   90.00
_cell.angle_gamma   90.00
#
_symmetry.space_group_name_H-M   'P 1'
#
loop_
_entity.id
_entity.type
_entity.pdbx_description
1 polymer ?
#
loop_
_entity_poly.entity_id
_entity_poly.type
_entity_poly.pdbx_seq_one_letter_code
_entity_poly.pdbx_strand_id
1 'polypeptide(L)'
;SLITDHSSFILHASGKHNMENALAAATVANLIGVPLQTAAEALKNYEGIYRRHQIIGQKNNVWLIDDYAHNPAKCAASIKACQPLAEKVVAWFQPHGYGPTRFLRQDFVEEISNTLRENDEIWMSEIFYAGGTAVKDISANDLIEDIKAKGKKAFFVEDRNDFLKEVKSSLSENSVLLLMGARDPSLEEFCKELFEKL
;
A
#
# COMPACT_ATOMS: atom_id res chain seq x y z
N SER A 1 7.98 -17.90 -4.16
CA SER A 1 8.31 -18.74 -5.33
C SER A 1 7.09 -19.57 -5.74
N LEU A 2 6.82 -19.66 -7.02
CA LEU A 2 5.85 -20.56 -7.62
C LEU A 2 6.60 -21.79 -8.13
N ILE A 3 6.18 -22.99 -7.76
CA ILE A 3 6.77 -24.24 -8.21
C ILE A 3 5.73 -24.93 -9.08
N THR A 4 6.03 -25.13 -10.36
CA THR A 4 5.33 -26.06 -11.24
C THR A 4 6.21 -27.31 -11.39
N ASP A 5 5.66 -28.43 -11.84
CA ASP A 5 6.30 -29.78 -11.82
C ASP A 5 7.77 -29.83 -12.25
N HIS A 6 8.31 -28.83 -12.92
CA HIS A 6 9.72 -28.77 -13.35
C HIS A 6 10.30 -27.34 -13.41
N SER A 7 9.62 -26.32 -12.91
CA SER A 7 10.11 -24.92 -12.98
C SER A 7 9.79 -24.15 -11.73
N SER A 8 10.77 -23.46 -11.17
CA SER A 8 10.58 -22.48 -10.08
C SER A 8 10.61 -21.07 -10.66
N PHE A 9 9.66 -20.23 -10.23
CA PHE A 9 9.62 -18.83 -10.60
C PHE A 9 10.05 -17.98 -9.40
N ILE A 10 11.02 -17.11 -9.61
CA ILE A 10 11.44 -16.11 -8.64
C ILE A 10 10.80 -14.79 -9.06
N LEU A 11 10.10 -14.15 -8.13
CA LEU A 11 9.48 -12.85 -8.33
C LEU A 11 9.93 -11.91 -7.23
N HIS A 12 10.48 -10.75 -7.59
CA HIS A 12 10.91 -9.73 -6.63
C HIS A 12 9.77 -8.84 -6.14
N ALA A 13 8.63 -8.82 -6.85
CA ALA A 13 7.44 -8.13 -6.39
C ALA A 13 6.74 -8.93 -5.28
N SER A 14 6.47 -8.31 -4.14
CA SER A 14 5.82 -8.92 -2.99
C SER A 14 4.29 -8.99 -3.13
N GLY A 15 3.67 -9.87 -2.35
CA GLY A 15 2.21 -10.02 -2.28
C GLY A 15 1.65 -11.16 -3.13
N LYS A 16 0.62 -11.83 -2.58
CA LYS A 16 -0.05 -12.97 -3.23
C LYS A 16 -0.61 -12.60 -4.61
N HIS A 17 -1.18 -11.42 -4.74
CA HIS A 17 -1.75 -10.93 -6.00
C HIS A 17 -0.68 -10.79 -7.12
N ASN A 18 0.56 -10.42 -6.80
CA ASN A 18 1.65 -10.38 -7.77
C ASN A 18 2.07 -11.78 -8.21
N MET A 19 2.03 -12.75 -7.30
CA MET A 19 2.26 -14.17 -7.65
C MET A 19 1.17 -14.70 -8.59
N GLU A 20 -0.09 -14.39 -8.33
CA GLU A 20 -1.22 -14.79 -9.17
C GLU A 20 -1.13 -14.14 -10.57
N ASN A 21 -0.78 -12.85 -10.63
CA ASN A 21 -0.55 -12.15 -11.90
C ASN A 21 0.62 -12.73 -12.69
N ALA A 22 1.73 -13.06 -12.02
CA ALA A 22 2.89 -13.68 -12.65
C ALA A 22 2.54 -15.06 -13.20
N LEU A 23 1.78 -15.86 -12.44
CA LEU A 23 1.31 -17.16 -12.91
C LEU A 23 0.42 -17.03 -14.15
N ALA A 24 -0.53 -16.11 -14.14
CA ALA A 24 -1.41 -15.84 -15.27
C ALA A 24 -0.59 -15.42 -16.51
N ALA A 25 0.36 -14.50 -16.34
CA ALA A 25 1.24 -14.04 -17.42
C ALA A 25 2.07 -15.19 -18.01
N ALA A 26 2.72 -16.01 -17.15
CA ALA A 26 3.49 -17.17 -17.59
C ALA A 26 2.64 -18.22 -18.31
N THR A 27 1.40 -18.44 -17.82
CA THR A 27 0.45 -19.36 -18.45
C THR A 27 0.07 -18.89 -19.85
N VAL A 28 -0.29 -17.61 -20.02
CA VAL A 28 -0.62 -17.04 -21.34
C VAL A 28 0.58 -17.10 -22.26
N ALA A 29 1.77 -16.73 -21.79
CA ALA A 29 2.99 -16.80 -22.58
C ALA A 29 3.25 -18.24 -23.09
N ASN A 30 3.09 -19.25 -22.23
CA ASN A 30 3.26 -20.64 -22.61
C ASN A 30 2.23 -21.12 -23.65
N LEU A 31 0.97 -20.69 -23.52
CA LEU A 31 -0.09 -21.01 -24.47
C LEU A 31 0.16 -20.45 -25.88
N ILE A 32 0.89 -19.33 -25.99
CA ILE A 32 1.28 -18.75 -27.28
C ILE A 32 2.67 -19.18 -27.76
N GLY A 33 3.26 -20.20 -27.10
CA GLY A 33 4.50 -20.85 -27.53
C GLY A 33 5.78 -20.33 -26.91
N VAL A 34 5.73 -19.45 -25.90
CA VAL A 34 6.92 -19.03 -25.13
C VAL A 34 7.28 -20.13 -24.14
N PRO A 35 8.55 -20.65 -24.15
CA PRO A 35 8.98 -21.65 -23.19
C PRO A 35 8.86 -21.12 -21.74
N LEU A 36 8.45 -22.01 -20.81
CA LEU A 36 8.33 -21.65 -19.39
C LEU A 36 9.64 -21.15 -18.79
N GLN A 37 10.79 -21.65 -19.25
CA GLN A 37 12.08 -21.18 -18.83
C GLN A 37 12.32 -19.70 -19.18
N THR A 38 11.93 -19.29 -20.39
CA THR A 38 12.01 -17.88 -20.84
C THR A 38 11.09 -17.00 -20.02
N ALA A 39 9.87 -17.47 -19.72
CA ALA A 39 8.93 -16.76 -18.85
C ALA A 39 9.47 -16.61 -17.41
N ALA A 40 10.14 -17.65 -16.88
CA ALA A 40 10.76 -17.62 -15.56
C ALA A 40 11.91 -16.61 -15.49
N GLU A 41 12.76 -16.55 -16.51
CA GLU A 41 13.84 -15.56 -16.61
C GLU A 41 13.30 -14.12 -16.69
N ALA A 42 12.24 -13.90 -17.48
CA ALA A 42 11.59 -12.60 -17.58
C ALA A 42 10.99 -12.16 -16.22
N LEU A 43 10.33 -13.07 -15.51
CA LEU A 43 9.76 -12.80 -14.19
C LEU A 43 10.82 -12.53 -13.13
N LYS A 44 11.98 -13.19 -13.20
CA LYS A 44 13.12 -12.91 -12.32
C LYS A 44 13.66 -11.49 -12.49
N ASN A 45 13.64 -10.96 -13.72
CA ASN A 45 14.11 -9.62 -14.05
C ASN A 45 13.00 -8.54 -13.96
N TYR A 46 11.81 -8.94 -13.54
CA TYR A 46 10.69 -8.02 -13.41
C TYR A 46 10.80 -7.20 -12.12
N GLU A 47 10.97 -5.91 -12.24
CA GLU A 47 11.15 -4.96 -11.12
C GLU A 47 9.82 -4.44 -10.54
N GLY A 48 8.70 -4.90 -11.06
CA GLY A 48 7.37 -4.44 -10.64
C GLY A 48 6.83 -3.32 -11.52
N ILE A 49 5.69 -2.78 -11.14
CA ILE A 49 5.04 -1.62 -11.78
C ILE A 49 5.20 -0.42 -10.85
N TYR A 50 5.50 0.72 -11.45
CA TYR A 50 5.56 2.01 -10.77
C TYR A 50 4.34 2.23 -9.86
N ARG A 51 4.59 2.57 -8.60
CA ARG A 51 3.57 2.75 -7.57
C ARG A 51 2.59 1.57 -7.44
N ARG A 52 3.04 0.32 -7.60
CA ARG A 52 2.28 -0.89 -7.35
C ARG A 52 3.04 -1.77 -6.38
N HIS A 53 2.87 -1.52 -5.09
CA HIS A 53 3.64 -2.14 -4.01
C HIS A 53 5.16 -2.02 -4.26
N GLN A 54 5.57 -0.83 -4.72
CA GLN A 54 6.93 -0.54 -5.13
C GLN A 54 7.81 -0.37 -3.89
N ILE A 55 8.83 -1.18 -3.77
CA ILE A 55 9.86 -0.99 -2.74
C ILE A 55 10.74 0.19 -3.16
N ILE A 56 10.71 1.27 -2.40
CA ILE A 56 11.53 2.47 -2.63
C ILE A 56 12.94 2.26 -2.09
N GLY A 57 13.04 1.65 -0.90
CA GLY A 57 14.30 1.35 -0.25
C GLY A 57 14.16 1.04 1.22
N GLN A 58 15.31 0.91 1.89
CA GLN A 58 15.39 0.71 3.34
C GLN A 58 16.35 1.73 3.94
N LYS A 59 15.95 2.35 5.06
CA LYS A 59 16.78 3.28 5.81
C LYS A 59 16.48 3.14 7.30
N ASN A 60 17.51 3.11 8.14
CA ASN A 60 17.36 2.92 9.58
C ASN A 60 16.53 1.67 9.96
N ASN A 61 16.69 0.58 9.21
CA ASN A 61 15.90 -0.66 9.33
C ASN A 61 14.38 -0.49 9.11
N VAL A 62 13.96 0.61 8.47
CA VAL A 62 12.57 0.84 8.03
C VAL A 62 12.50 0.71 6.52
N TRP A 63 11.64 -0.18 6.03
CA TRP A 63 11.32 -0.28 4.61
C TRP A 63 10.30 0.78 4.22
N LEU A 64 10.52 1.49 3.12
CA LEU A 64 9.52 2.36 2.50
C LEU A 64 8.95 1.68 1.26
N ILE A 65 7.62 1.57 1.22
CA ILE A 65 6.86 0.98 0.11
C ILE A 65 5.79 1.99 -0.35
N ASP A 66 5.69 2.22 -1.66
CA ASP A 66 4.67 3.07 -2.29
C ASP A 66 3.67 2.24 -3.09
N ASP A 67 2.38 2.45 -2.86
CA ASP A 67 1.30 1.76 -3.54
C ASP A 67 0.19 2.72 -3.99
N TYR A 68 -0.27 2.52 -5.20
CA TYR A 68 -1.43 3.21 -5.78
C TYR A 68 -2.77 2.72 -5.23
N ALA A 69 -2.78 1.96 -4.13
CA ALA A 69 -3.99 1.47 -3.49
C ALA A 69 -4.89 2.66 -3.07
N HIS A 70 -6.17 2.58 -3.45
CA HIS A 70 -7.11 3.70 -3.29
C HIS A 70 -8.56 3.25 -3.09
N ASN A 71 -8.83 1.98 -2.95
CA ASN A 71 -10.12 1.45 -2.54
C ASN A 71 -9.95 0.47 -1.37
N PRO A 72 -11.02 0.15 -0.63
CA PRO A 72 -10.95 -0.65 0.60
C PRO A 72 -10.16 -1.95 0.43
N ALA A 73 -10.54 -2.79 -0.50
CA ALA A 73 -9.92 -4.11 -0.72
C ALA A 73 -8.44 -3.99 -1.12
N LYS A 74 -8.05 -2.98 -1.93
CA LYS A 74 -6.65 -2.76 -2.32
C LYS A 74 -5.82 -2.25 -1.15
N CYS A 75 -6.34 -1.32 -0.33
CA CYS A 75 -5.65 -0.85 0.86
C CYS A 75 -5.39 -2.01 1.83
N ALA A 76 -6.40 -2.84 2.10
CA ALA A 76 -6.26 -4.03 2.91
C ALA A 76 -5.23 -5.02 2.33
N ALA A 77 -5.29 -5.29 1.02
CA ALA A 77 -4.34 -6.19 0.36
C ALA A 77 -2.90 -5.67 0.43
N SER A 78 -2.69 -4.35 0.28
CA SER A 78 -1.37 -3.72 0.37
C SER A 78 -0.80 -3.80 1.79
N ILE A 79 -1.60 -3.51 2.82
CA ILE A 79 -1.21 -3.68 4.22
C ILE A 79 -0.83 -5.15 4.49
N LYS A 80 -1.67 -6.09 4.08
CA LYS A 80 -1.44 -7.53 4.26
C LYS A 80 -0.17 -8.01 3.56
N ALA A 81 0.16 -7.45 2.40
CA ALA A 81 1.38 -7.80 1.67
C ALA A 81 2.66 -7.33 2.37
N CYS A 82 2.58 -6.26 3.18
CA CYS A 82 3.70 -5.77 4.00
C CYS A 82 3.93 -6.61 5.26
N GLN A 83 2.90 -7.23 5.81
CA GLN A 83 2.96 -7.92 7.12
C GLN A 83 4.03 -9.02 7.23
N PRO A 84 4.30 -9.84 6.20
CA PRO A 84 5.39 -10.82 6.27
C PRO A 84 6.80 -10.21 6.23
N LEU A 85 6.93 -8.92 5.88
CA LEU A 85 8.22 -8.25 5.71
C LEU A 85 8.74 -7.63 7.00
N ALA A 86 7.87 -7.39 8.01
CA ALA A 86 8.22 -6.70 9.23
C ALA A 86 7.29 -7.04 10.40
N GLU A 87 7.75 -6.77 11.62
CA GLU A 87 6.97 -6.96 12.84
C GLU A 87 5.84 -5.94 12.97
N LYS A 88 6.01 -4.77 12.37
CA LYS A 88 5.06 -3.67 12.40
C LYS A 88 4.89 -3.05 11.02
N VAL A 89 3.65 -2.82 10.62
CA VAL A 89 3.30 -2.02 9.46
C VAL A 89 2.72 -0.69 9.94
N VAL A 90 3.35 0.40 9.53
CA VAL A 90 2.82 1.75 9.67
C VAL A 90 2.32 2.17 8.30
N ALA A 91 1.01 2.10 8.10
CA ALA A 91 0.37 2.42 6.83
C ALA A 91 -0.12 3.87 6.86
N TRP A 92 0.19 4.64 5.82
CA TRP A 92 -0.38 5.95 5.58
C TRP A 92 -1.25 5.90 4.33
N PHE A 93 -2.42 6.52 4.40
CA PHE A 93 -3.38 6.57 3.30
C PHE A 93 -3.92 7.98 3.10
N GLN A 94 -3.91 8.47 1.87
CA GLN A 94 -4.62 9.67 1.48
C GLN A 94 -5.83 9.31 0.61
N PRO A 95 -7.06 9.41 1.13
CA PRO A 95 -8.27 9.28 0.33
C PRO A 95 -8.33 10.37 -0.74
N HIS A 96 -9.05 10.12 -1.84
CA HIS A 96 -9.28 11.13 -2.86
C HIS A 96 -10.75 11.24 -3.23
N GLY A 97 -11.24 12.46 -3.32
CA GLY A 97 -12.63 12.80 -3.66
C GLY A 97 -13.62 12.52 -2.54
N TYR A 98 -14.36 13.54 -2.14
CA TYR A 98 -15.34 13.47 -1.03
C TYR A 98 -16.45 12.45 -1.29
N GLY A 99 -17.03 12.44 -2.50
CA GLY A 99 -18.11 11.52 -2.87
C GLY A 99 -17.71 10.05 -2.75
N PRO A 100 -16.63 9.59 -3.42
CA PRO A 100 -16.14 8.22 -3.28
C PRO A 100 -15.77 7.86 -1.85
N THR A 101 -15.11 8.76 -1.09
CA THR A 101 -14.74 8.51 0.30
C THR A 101 -15.96 8.31 1.18
N ARG A 102 -16.99 9.15 1.04
CA ARG A 102 -18.26 9.01 1.76
C ARG A 102 -18.96 7.69 1.42
N PHE A 103 -19.05 7.36 0.13
CA PHE A 103 -19.72 6.15 -0.34
C PHE A 103 -19.05 4.87 0.19
N LEU A 104 -17.72 4.85 0.24
CA LEU A 104 -16.93 3.69 0.67
C LEU A 104 -16.49 3.73 2.15
N ARG A 105 -16.99 4.70 2.94
CA ARG A 105 -16.55 4.90 4.33
C ARG A 105 -16.58 3.62 5.16
N GLN A 106 -17.70 2.92 5.17
CA GLN A 106 -17.85 1.70 5.96
C GLN A 106 -16.94 0.59 5.47
N ASP A 107 -16.83 0.40 4.16
CA ASP A 107 -15.97 -0.61 3.58
C ASP A 107 -14.49 -0.35 3.89
N PHE A 108 -14.03 0.92 3.85
CA PHE A 108 -12.68 1.29 4.28
C PHE A 108 -12.44 0.95 5.75
N VAL A 109 -13.37 1.31 6.61
CA VAL A 109 -13.27 1.05 8.05
C VAL A 109 -13.21 -0.45 8.33
N GLU A 110 -14.05 -1.25 7.68
CA GLU A 110 -14.11 -2.70 7.88
C GLU A 110 -12.88 -3.40 7.33
N GLU A 111 -12.52 -3.16 6.09
CA GLU A 111 -11.40 -3.83 5.43
C GLU A 111 -10.06 -3.51 6.11
N ILE A 112 -9.82 -2.23 6.44
CA ILE A 112 -8.60 -1.83 7.13
C ILE A 112 -8.57 -2.40 8.55
N SER A 113 -9.65 -2.25 9.32
CA SER A 113 -9.69 -2.75 10.71
C SER A 113 -9.50 -4.26 10.79
N ASN A 114 -10.11 -5.02 9.88
CA ASN A 114 -9.97 -6.48 9.86
C ASN A 114 -8.56 -6.94 9.45
N THR A 115 -7.80 -6.07 8.77
CA THR A 115 -6.46 -6.41 8.27
C THR A 115 -5.36 -6.04 9.25
N LEU A 116 -5.48 -4.91 9.99
CA LEU A 116 -4.47 -4.46 10.93
C LEU A 116 -4.26 -5.46 12.07
N ARG A 117 -2.99 -5.89 12.27
CA ARG A 117 -2.56 -6.63 13.47
C ARG A 117 -2.56 -5.70 14.68
N GLU A 118 -2.33 -6.23 15.86
CA GLU A 118 -2.32 -5.48 17.13
C GLU A 118 -1.28 -4.34 17.14
N ASN A 119 -0.11 -4.56 16.52
CA ASN A 119 0.97 -3.58 16.47
C ASN A 119 0.94 -2.69 15.23
N ASP A 120 0.16 -3.03 14.22
CA ASP A 120 0.06 -2.23 13.01
C ASP A 120 -0.71 -0.92 13.27
N GLU A 121 -0.39 0.09 12.49
CA GLU A 121 -1.02 1.42 12.58
C GLU A 121 -1.52 1.87 11.22
N ILE A 122 -2.64 2.60 11.22
CA ILE A 122 -3.11 3.37 10.06
C ILE A 122 -3.08 4.86 10.36
N TRP A 123 -2.50 5.62 9.46
CA TRP A 123 -2.46 7.07 9.46
C TRP A 123 -3.20 7.57 8.23
N MET A 124 -3.95 8.65 8.35
CA MET A 124 -4.59 9.30 7.21
C MET A 124 -4.34 10.79 7.24
N SER A 125 -4.13 11.37 6.07
CA SER A 125 -4.21 12.82 5.86
C SER A 125 -5.50 13.18 5.17
N GLU A 126 -5.83 14.49 5.15
CA GLU A 126 -7.10 14.95 4.62
C GLU A 126 -7.32 14.56 3.15
N ILE A 127 -8.57 14.44 2.76
CA ILE A 127 -9.00 13.97 1.44
C ILE A 127 -8.43 14.87 0.35
N PHE A 128 -7.66 14.27 -0.56
CA PHE A 128 -7.19 14.98 -1.74
C PHE A 128 -8.36 15.34 -2.66
N TYR A 129 -8.44 16.60 -3.01
CA TYR A 129 -9.49 17.13 -3.86
C TYR A 129 -8.93 17.84 -5.08
N ALA A 130 -9.10 17.24 -6.25
CA ALA A 130 -8.61 17.77 -7.52
C ALA A 130 -9.44 18.94 -8.09
N GLY A 131 -10.46 19.40 -7.35
CA GLY A 131 -11.34 20.48 -7.78
C GLY A 131 -12.72 19.99 -8.28
N GLY A 132 -13.65 20.93 -8.46
CA GLY A 132 -15.03 20.65 -8.90
C GLY A 132 -16.08 21.16 -7.91
N THR A 133 -17.29 20.61 -7.97
CA THR A 133 -18.46 21.04 -7.20
C THR A 133 -18.87 20.03 -6.11
N ALA A 134 -17.96 19.16 -5.67
CA ALA A 134 -18.28 18.17 -4.65
C ALA A 134 -18.60 18.80 -3.29
N VAL A 135 -19.60 18.27 -2.61
CA VAL A 135 -19.91 18.64 -1.23
C VAL A 135 -18.83 18.06 -0.32
N LYS A 136 -18.20 18.91 0.49
CA LYS A 136 -17.15 18.57 1.44
C LYS A 136 -17.74 18.31 2.82
N ASP A 137 -18.51 17.23 2.94
CA ASP A 137 -19.27 16.87 4.13
C ASP A 137 -18.74 15.62 4.85
N ILE A 138 -17.51 15.23 4.53
CA ILE A 138 -16.76 14.15 5.16
C ILE A 138 -15.28 14.51 5.23
N SER A 139 -14.59 14.08 6.26
CA SER A 139 -13.15 14.19 6.43
C SER A 139 -12.52 12.79 6.50
N ALA A 140 -11.25 12.68 6.20
CA ALA A 140 -10.50 11.46 6.47
C ALA A 140 -10.44 11.15 7.98
N ASN A 141 -10.57 12.16 8.84
CA ASN A 141 -10.68 11.96 10.28
C ASN A 141 -11.93 11.17 10.68
N ASP A 142 -13.03 11.27 9.94
CA ASP A 142 -14.21 10.45 10.22
C ASP A 142 -13.92 8.95 10.09
N LEU A 143 -13.11 8.55 9.10
CA LEU A 143 -12.69 7.17 8.92
C LEU A 143 -11.77 6.74 10.07
N ILE A 144 -10.86 7.61 10.47
CA ILE A 144 -9.93 7.35 11.59
C ILE A 144 -10.70 7.12 12.90
N GLU A 145 -11.69 7.96 13.21
CA GLU A 145 -12.48 7.80 14.43
C GLU A 145 -13.29 6.48 14.42
N ASP A 146 -13.85 6.12 13.28
CA ASP A 146 -14.55 4.84 13.13
C ASP A 146 -13.58 3.62 13.30
N ILE A 147 -12.37 3.72 12.78
CA ILE A 147 -11.33 2.66 12.95
C ILE A 147 -10.87 2.58 14.40
N LYS A 148 -10.69 3.72 15.09
CA LYS A 148 -10.42 3.76 16.54
C LYS A 148 -11.52 3.12 17.35
N ALA A 149 -12.78 3.36 16.99
CA ALA A 149 -13.94 2.75 17.66
C ALA A 149 -13.94 1.22 17.54
N LYS A 150 -13.25 0.65 16.53
CA LYS A 150 -13.00 -0.81 16.40
C LYS A 150 -11.77 -1.28 17.19
N GLY A 151 -11.16 -0.44 18.02
CA GLY A 151 -10.02 -0.78 18.88
C GLY A 151 -8.67 -0.83 18.14
N LYS A 152 -8.57 -0.22 16.97
CA LYS A 152 -7.31 -0.20 16.18
C LYS A 152 -6.53 1.08 16.42
N LYS A 153 -5.21 1.00 16.22
CA LYS A 153 -4.31 2.16 16.28
C LYS A 153 -4.46 2.96 14.99
N ALA A 154 -5.17 4.07 15.06
CA ALA A 154 -5.45 4.93 13.91
C ALA A 154 -5.20 6.39 14.26
N PHE A 155 -4.61 7.15 13.35
CA PHE A 155 -4.16 8.51 13.59
C PHE A 155 -4.50 9.40 12.39
N PHE A 156 -4.91 10.62 12.66
CA PHE A 156 -5.18 11.62 11.65
C PHE A 156 -4.14 12.74 11.70
N VAL A 157 -3.60 13.10 10.56
CA VAL A 157 -2.71 14.24 10.37
C VAL A 157 -3.26 15.07 9.23
N GLU A 158 -3.81 16.24 9.53
CA GLU A 158 -4.53 17.07 8.56
C GLU A 158 -3.64 17.41 7.36
N ASP A 159 -2.46 18.00 7.61
CA ASP A 159 -1.47 18.23 6.58
C ASP A 159 -0.47 17.07 6.53
N ARG A 160 -0.40 16.38 5.39
CA ARG A 160 0.56 15.29 5.19
C ARG A 160 2.02 15.70 5.38
N ASN A 161 2.35 16.99 5.23
CA ASN A 161 3.71 17.48 5.44
C ASN A 161 4.18 17.34 6.89
N ASP A 162 3.24 17.31 7.84
CA ASP A 162 3.54 17.06 9.25
C ASP A 162 3.65 15.56 9.58
N PHE A 163 3.19 14.69 8.68
CA PHE A 163 3.13 13.24 8.92
C PHE A 163 4.47 12.65 9.38
N LEU A 164 5.57 12.96 8.71
CA LEU A 164 6.86 12.40 9.06
C LEU A 164 7.30 12.80 10.48
N LYS A 165 7.01 14.02 10.91
CA LYS A 165 7.34 14.50 12.25
C LYS A 165 6.57 13.71 13.31
N GLU A 166 5.30 13.44 13.04
CA GLU A 166 4.44 12.75 14.00
C GLU A 166 4.67 11.24 14.00
N VAL A 167 4.88 10.63 12.84
CA VAL A 167 5.06 9.17 12.71
C VAL A 167 6.41 8.66 13.22
N LYS A 168 7.42 9.53 13.38
CA LYS A 168 8.78 9.10 13.80
C LYS A 168 8.80 8.26 15.07
N SER A 169 7.98 8.60 16.06
CA SER A 169 7.86 7.83 17.29
C SER A 169 7.21 6.46 17.12
N SER A 170 6.48 6.28 16.05
CA SER A 170 5.81 5.02 15.69
C SER A 170 6.70 4.08 14.86
N LEU A 171 7.75 4.62 14.24
CA LEU A 171 8.69 3.82 13.45
C LEU A 171 9.72 3.21 14.38
N SER A 172 9.82 1.90 14.39
CA SER A 172 10.84 1.11 15.09
C SER A 172 11.70 0.38 14.08
N GLU A 173 12.83 -0.15 14.53
CA GLU A 173 13.58 -1.11 13.74
C GLU A 173 12.65 -2.26 13.29
N ASN A 174 12.89 -2.77 12.10
CA ASN A 174 12.10 -3.84 11.51
C ASN A 174 10.62 -3.47 11.26
N SER A 175 10.39 -2.22 10.84
CA SER A 175 9.07 -1.72 10.41
C SER A 175 8.98 -1.57 8.89
N VAL A 176 7.76 -1.61 8.38
CA VAL A 176 7.42 -1.12 7.04
C VAL A 176 6.62 0.17 7.18
N LEU A 177 7.06 1.23 6.51
CA LEU A 177 6.26 2.41 6.21
C LEU A 177 5.64 2.22 4.82
N LEU A 178 4.33 2.03 4.78
CA LEU A 178 3.56 1.85 3.55
C LEU A 178 2.82 3.13 3.22
N LEU A 179 3.08 3.71 2.05
CA LEU A 179 2.31 4.85 1.54
C LEU A 179 1.26 4.36 0.55
N MET A 180 0.02 4.82 0.73
CA MET A 180 -1.09 4.47 -0.15
C MET A 180 -1.82 5.74 -0.59
N GLY A 181 -2.19 5.79 -1.87
CA GLY A 181 -2.98 6.88 -2.43
C GLY A 181 -2.90 6.95 -3.93
N ALA A 182 -3.87 7.64 -4.51
CA ALA A 182 -3.96 7.82 -5.95
C ALA A 182 -4.39 9.25 -6.29
N ARG A 183 -4.28 9.60 -7.58
CA ARG A 183 -4.75 10.85 -8.17
C ARG A 183 -4.03 12.14 -7.78
N ASP A 184 -3.38 12.21 -6.64
CA ASP A 184 -2.55 13.35 -6.28
C ASP A 184 -1.18 13.20 -6.97
N PRO A 185 -0.81 14.08 -7.91
CA PRO A 185 0.45 13.98 -8.65
C PRO A 185 1.67 14.25 -7.79
N SER A 186 1.49 14.88 -6.62
CA SER A 186 2.59 15.22 -5.72
C SER A 186 2.93 14.10 -4.73
N LEU A 187 2.23 12.95 -4.76
CA LEU A 187 2.54 11.81 -3.89
C LEU A 187 3.92 11.21 -4.18
N GLU A 188 4.38 11.28 -5.42
CA GLU A 188 5.72 10.80 -5.77
C GLU A 188 6.82 11.61 -5.08
N GLU A 189 6.71 12.93 -5.14
CA GLU A 189 7.66 13.84 -4.49
C GLU A 189 7.59 13.67 -2.97
N PHE A 190 6.39 13.60 -2.42
CA PHE A 190 6.18 13.30 -1.00
C PHE A 190 6.86 12.01 -0.56
N CYS A 191 6.77 10.94 -1.36
CA CYS A 191 7.43 9.68 -1.07
C CYS A 191 8.96 9.81 -1.06
N LYS A 192 9.54 10.54 -2.02
CA LYS A 192 10.99 10.81 -2.10
C LYS A 192 11.47 11.59 -0.89
N GLU A 193 10.77 12.68 -0.56
CA GLU A 193 11.10 13.50 0.62
C GLU A 193 11.02 12.69 1.93
N LEU A 194 10.02 11.83 2.08
CA LEU A 194 9.91 10.94 3.23
C LEU A 194 11.12 10.02 3.32
N PHE A 195 11.53 9.41 2.21
CA PHE A 195 12.68 8.52 2.18
C PHE A 195 13.99 9.23 2.54
N GLU A 196 14.17 10.45 2.07
CA GLU A 196 15.36 11.26 2.41
C GLU A 196 15.44 11.59 3.90
N LYS A 197 14.28 11.80 4.54
CA LYS A 197 14.17 12.24 5.94
C LYS A 197 14.03 11.08 6.96
N LEU A 198 13.78 9.83 6.50
CA LEU A 198 13.85 8.61 7.33
C LEU A 198 15.29 8.37 7.80
#